data_9805e3cec93b32bd7c7b0175f1d270a1
#
_entry.id   9805e3cec93b32bd7c7b0175f1d270a1
#
_cell.length_a   1.000
_cell.length_b   1.000
_cell.length_c   1.000
_cell.angle_alpha   90.00
_cell.angle_beta   90.00
_cell.angle_gamma   90.00
#
_symmetry.space_group_name_H-M   'P 1'
#
loop_
_entity.id
_entity.type
_entity.pdbx_description
1 polymer ?
#
loop_
_entity_poly.entity_id
_entity_poly.type
_entity_poly.pdbx_seq_one_letter_code
_entity_poly.pdbx_strand_id
1 'polypeptide(L)'
;MDKSRGVMNDLKNWITKQISVEQPKSHSKRFIEQLINLEPIFNSKTLFFEGVICNDLYKPTSEVIYLKGFKDALENIAYWCCHGRAILTLIPLPIVFLTNENFMRAFEKILIESQLPVGLIRLMLIGSKDFEHKKYEQQLAQLQRLGLILELHHFSGSKNEFNNIKTGFFQGVHLSTNLIRAAMKTSYSFELFNDLLIICNDNNYHVYGEGISLVHDFNFVKENKVQFCYGPLLMPAVSKHQLLKITMSHFNDFIKNTPKKKIQNGD
;
A
#
# COMPACT_ATOMS: atom_id res chain seq x y z
N MET A 1 -8.96 18.81 -15.20
CA MET A 1 -7.88 19.61 -14.61
C MET A 1 -6.94 18.66 -13.88
N ASP A 2 -5.69 18.66 -14.29
CA ASP A 2 -4.71 17.61 -14.00
C ASP A 2 -4.23 17.66 -12.54
N LYS A 3 -4.80 16.78 -11.68
CA LYS A 3 -4.38 16.63 -10.27
C LYS A 3 -2.90 16.24 -10.11
N SER A 4 -2.29 15.67 -11.15
CA SER A 4 -0.87 15.26 -11.16
C SER A 4 0.10 16.45 -11.13
N ARG A 5 -0.29 17.58 -11.74
CA ARG A 5 0.53 18.82 -11.72
C ARG A 5 0.59 19.47 -10.35
N GLY A 6 -0.48 19.39 -9.54
CA GLY A 6 -0.50 19.89 -8.18
C GLY A 6 0.51 19.18 -7.29
N VAL A 7 0.47 17.86 -7.26
CA VAL A 7 1.36 17.01 -6.45
C VAL A 7 2.85 17.23 -6.81
N MET A 8 3.17 17.37 -8.11
CA MET A 8 4.55 17.63 -8.54
C MET A 8 5.07 19.01 -8.14
N ASN A 9 4.21 20.03 -8.10
CA ASN A 9 4.61 21.37 -7.64
C ASN A 9 4.81 21.40 -6.12
N ASP A 10 3.92 20.75 -5.36
CA ASP A 10 4.04 20.63 -3.91
C ASP A 10 5.31 19.87 -3.53
N LEU A 11 5.64 18.80 -4.26
CA LEU A 11 6.86 18.02 -4.10
C LEU A 11 8.12 18.87 -4.36
N LYS A 12 8.14 19.64 -5.46
CA LYS A 12 9.26 20.53 -5.77
C LYS A 12 9.48 21.57 -4.68
N ASN A 13 8.42 22.21 -4.21
CA ASN A 13 8.49 23.21 -3.15
C ASN A 13 9.01 22.62 -1.84
N TRP A 14 8.55 21.40 -1.50
CA TRP A 14 9.00 20.68 -0.31
C TRP A 14 10.49 20.29 -0.42
N ILE A 15 10.92 19.71 -1.55
CA ILE A 15 12.33 19.36 -1.80
C ILE A 15 13.23 20.60 -1.69
N THR A 16 12.83 21.71 -2.29
CA THR A 16 13.61 22.97 -2.24
C THR A 16 13.77 23.47 -0.81
N LYS A 17 12.71 23.33 0.02
CA LYS A 17 12.74 23.74 1.43
C LYS A 17 13.62 22.82 2.29
N GLN A 18 13.68 21.51 1.99
CA GLN A 18 14.51 20.54 2.72
C GLN A 18 16.00 20.64 2.36
N ILE A 19 16.33 20.95 1.10
CA ILE A 19 17.73 21.11 0.65
C ILE A 19 18.37 22.36 1.30
N SER A 20 17.58 23.36 1.70
CA SER A 20 18.07 24.56 2.40
C SER A 20 18.30 24.37 3.89
N VAL A 21 17.94 23.22 4.48
CA VAL A 21 18.23 22.86 5.87
C VAL A 21 19.56 22.09 5.90
N GLU A 22 20.54 22.63 6.60
CA GLU A 22 21.92 22.14 6.72
C GLU A 22 22.02 20.61 6.89
N GLN A 23 22.98 20.01 6.16
CA GLN A 23 23.37 18.61 6.33
C GLN A 23 23.74 18.36 7.82
N PRO A 24 23.15 17.36 8.49
CA PRO A 24 23.53 17.02 9.84
C PRO A 24 24.97 16.52 9.87
N LYS A 25 25.82 17.20 10.64
CA LYS A 25 27.20 16.77 10.94
C LYS A 25 27.20 15.37 11.51
N SER A 26 28.04 14.52 10.95
CA SER A 26 28.27 13.14 11.36
C SER A 26 28.54 13.02 12.86
N HIS A 27 27.59 12.45 13.61
CA HIS A 27 27.86 11.87 14.91
C HIS A 27 27.47 10.40 14.88
N SER A 28 28.48 9.55 14.96
CA SER A 28 28.45 8.11 15.08
C SER A 28 27.63 7.68 16.30
N LYS A 29 26.32 7.48 16.13
CA LYS A 29 25.57 6.55 16.95
C LYS A 29 25.17 5.42 16.02
N ARG A 30 25.64 4.21 16.29
CA ARG A 30 25.08 2.97 15.74
C ARG A 30 23.59 2.91 16.14
N PHE A 31 22.74 3.60 15.40
CA PHE A 31 21.35 3.27 15.38
C PHE A 31 21.27 1.86 14.81
N ILE A 32 20.74 0.94 15.56
CA ILE A 32 20.19 -0.29 15.00
C ILE A 32 19.14 0.24 14.01
N GLU A 33 19.51 0.29 12.73
CA GLU A 33 18.56 0.58 11.65
C GLU A 33 17.46 -0.48 11.79
N GLN A 34 16.31 -0.09 12.30
CA GLN A 34 15.14 -0.93 12.22
C GLN A 34 14.87 -1.07 10.72
N LEU A 35 15.18 -2.25 10.19
CA LEU A 35 14.98 -2.59 8.80
C LEU A 35 13.46 -2.64 8.59
N ILE A 36 12.86 -1.53 8.18
CA ILE A 36 11.47 -1.54 7.75
C ILE A 36 11.40 -2.42 6.51
N ASN A 37 10.63 -3.49 6.58
CA ASN A 37 10.36 -4.37 5.47
C ASN A 37 9.34 -3.72 4.54
N LEU A 38 9.79 -3.36 3.35
CA LEU A 38 8.99 -2.70 2.33
C LEU A 38 8.62 -3.70 1.25
N GLU A 39 7.34 -3.94 1.04
CA GLU A 39 6.84 -4.83 0.00
C GLU A 39 6.52 -4.03 -1.25
N PRO A 40 7.25 -4.25 -2.37
CA PRO A 40 7.03 -3.52 -3.61
C PRO A 40 5.72 -3.88 -4.29
N ILE A 41 5.06 -2.86 -4.83
CA ILE A 41 3.81 -2.96 -5.59
C ILE A 41 4.12 -2.74 -7.06
N PHE A 42 3.51 -3.56 -7.91
CA PHE A 42 3.69 -3.52 -9.36
C PHE A 42 2.36 -3.38 -10.09
N ASN A 43 2.38 -2.69 -11.21
CA ASN A 43 1.29 -2.74 -12.17
C ASN A 43 1.21 -4.15 -12.78
N SER A 44 0.05 -4.78 -12.72
CA SER A 44 -0.09 -6.19 -13.14
C SER A 44 0.13 -6.39 -14.64
N LYS A 45 -0.16 -5.39 -15.46
CA LYS A 45 -0.04 -5.44 -16.92
C LYS A 45 1.38 -5.14 -17.40
N THR A 46 1.96 -4.05 -16.91
CA THR A 46 3.25 -3.49 -17.38
C THR A 46 4.43 -3.95 -16.54
N LEU A 47 4.17 -4.44 -15.33
CA LEU A 47 5.15 -4.78 -14.31
C LEU A 47 6.03 -3.59 -13.87
N PHE A 48 5.54 -2.37 -14.08
CA PHE A 48 6.19 -1.19 -13.55
C PHE A 48 5.99 -1.11 -12.05
N PHE A 49 7.03 -0.66 -11.36
CA PHE A 49 7.01 -0.35 -9.95
C PHE A 49 6.11 0.88 -9.69
N GLU A 50 5.13 0.72 -8.79
CA GLU A 50 4.13 1.75 -8.51
C GLU A 50 4.25 2.33 -7.09
N GLY A 51 4.75 1.55 -6.14
CA GLY A 51 4.85 1.96 -4.75
C GLY A 51 5.28 0.84 -3.81
N VAL A 52 5.14 1.07 -2.52
CA VAL A 52 5.51 0.10 -1.48
C VAL A 52 4.48 0.03 -0.36
N ILE A 53 4.47 -1.10 0.34
CA ILE A 53 3.74 -1.30 1.60
C ILE A 53 4.74 -1.40 2.75
N CYS A 54 4.46 -0.72 3.87
CA CYS A 54 5.25 -0.82 5.10
C CYS A 54 4.81 -2.05 5.91
N ASN A 55 5.38 -3.22 5.66
CA ASN A 55 4.93 -4.49 6.24
C ASN A 55 5.02 -4.54 7.77
N ASP A 56 5.98 -3.88 8.39
CA ASP A 56 6.17 -3.91 9.85
C ASP A 56 4.99 -3.29 10.62
N LEU A 57 4.14 -2.52 9.94
CA LEU A 57 2.97 -1.89 10.53
C LEU A 57 1.69 -2.74 10.46
N TYR A 58 1.75 -3.96 9.93
CA TYR A 58 0.59 -4.86 9.91
C TYR A 58 0.18 -5.39 11.28
N LYS A 59 1.12 -5.60 12.20
CA LYS A 59 0.87 -6.23 13.49
C LYS A 59 1.58 -5.50 14.64
N PRO A 60 1.28 -4.21 14.85
CA PRO A 60 1.88 -3.49 15.95
C PRO A 60 1.34 -4.03 17.28
N THR A 61 2.20 -4.16 18.28
CA THR A 61 1.82 -4.66 19.60
C THR A 61 1.14 -3.60 20.46
N SER A 62 1.25 -2.32 20.09
CA SER A 62 0.59 -1.20 20.76
C SER A 62 0.52 0.03 19.86
N GLU A 63 -0.34 0.99 20.21
CA GLU A 63 -0.46 2.29 19.55
C GLU A 63 0.84 3.10 19.56
N VAL A 64 1.58 3.04 20.67
CA VAL A 64 2.87 3.74 20.82
C VAL A 64 3.90 3.19 19.83
N ILE A 65 3.98 1.85 19.70
CA ILE A 65 4.86 1.19 18.74
C ILE A 65 4.43 1.52 17.31
N TYR A 66 3.12 1.55 17.06
CA TYR A 66 2.59 1.94 15.76
C TYR A 66 2.99 3.38 15.41
N LEU A 67 2.76 4.36 16.31
CA LEU A 67 3.09 5.78 16.06
C LEU A 67 4.59 5.97 15.80
N LYS A 68 5.46 5.22 16.50
CA LYS A 68 6.90 5.21 16.20
C LYS A 68 7.17 4.69 14.80
N GLY A 69 6.63 3.52 14.44
CA GLY A 69 6.81 2.95 13.09
C GLY A 69 6.20 3.82 12.00
N PHE A 70 5.07 4.50 12.27
CA PHE A 70 4.48 5.47 11.37
C PHE A 70 5.44 6.65 11.11
N LYS A 71 6.05 7.20 12.16
CA LYS A 71 7.07 8.24 12.03
C LYS A 71 8.27 7.75 11.20
N ASP A 72 8.77 6.55 11.48
CA ASP A 72 9.87 5.94 10.72
C ASP A 72 9.50 5.76 9.23
N ALA A 73 8.24 5.41 8.92
CA ALA A 73 7.75 5.32 7.55
C ALA A 73 7.74 6.69 6.85
N LEU A 74 7.30 7.76 7.52
CA LEU A 74 7.35 9.12 6.99
C LEU A 74 8.78 9.58 6.75
N GLU A 75 9.71 9.28 7.65
CA GLU A 75 11.14 9.57 7.48
C GLU A 75 11.75 8.83 6.26
N ASN A 76 11.28 7.62 5.96
CA ASN A 76 11.69 6.92 4.74
C ASN A 76 11.15 7.59 3.48
N ILE A 77 9.90 8.04 3.47
CA ILE A 77 9.35 8.83 2.35
C ILE A 77 10.18 10.10 2.13
N ALA A 78 10.48 10.83 3.21
CA ALA A 78 11.35 11.99 3.17
C ALA A 78 12.72 11.67 2.56
N TYR A 79 13.33 10.59 3.02
CA TYR A 79 14.61 10.12 2.52
C TYR A 79 14.59 9.85 1.02
N TRP A 80 13.56 9.15 0.50
CA TRP A 80 13.44 8.88 -0.94
C TRP A 80 13.21 10.17 -1.75
N CYS A 81 12.40 11.08 -1.25
CA CYS A 81 12.17 12.38 -1.89
C CYS A 81 13.47 13.18 -2.01
N CYS A 82 14.31 13.20 -0.96
CA CYS A 82 15.64 13.84 -1.00
C CYS A 82 16.58 13.19 -2.02
N HIS A 83 16.35 11.93 -2.39
CA HIS A 83 17.10 11.23 -3.45
C HIS A 83 16.39 11.28 -4.82
N GLY A 84 15.44 12.21 -5.00
CA GLY A 84 14.73 12.41 -6.26
C GLY A 84 13.69 11.33 -6.59
N ARG A 85 13.23 10.56 -5.59
CA ARG A 85 12.25 9.48 -5.76
C ARG A 85 10.98 9.77 -4.96
N ALA A 86 9.90 10.15 -5.64
CA ALA A 86 8.57 10.26 -5.07
C ALA A 86 7.89 8.88 -5.10
N ILE A 87 8.01 8.12 -4.01
CA ILE A 87 7.50 6.75 -3.92
C ILE A 87 6.18 6.75 -3.16
N LEU A 88 5.12 6.26 -3.81
CA LEU A 88 3.83 6.04 -3.17
C LEU A 88 3.98 4.98 -2.08
N THR A 89 3.54 5.30 -0.88
CA THR A 89 3.70 4.45 0.29
C THR A 89 2.34 4.12 0.91
N LEU A 90 2.00 2.85 0.94
CA LEU A 90 0.84 2.32 1.63
C LEU A 90 1.25 1.97 3.07
N ILE A 91 0.53 2.57 4.02
CA ILE A 91 0.80 2.40 5.45
C ILE A 91 -0.37 1.65 6.07
N PRO A 92 -0.16 0.40 6.52
CA PRO A 92 -1.18 -0.36 7.23
C PRO A 92 -1.59 0.34 8.52
N LEU A 93 -2.90 0.52 8.73
CA LEU A 93 -3.46 1.14 9.95
C LEU A 93 -4.52 0.22 10.56
N PRO A 94 -4.27 -0.33 11.77
CA PRO A 94 -5.27 -1.11 12.48
C PRO A 94 -6.51 -0.28 12.83
N ILE A 95 -7.67 -0.73 12.38
CA ILE A 95 -8.96 -0.05 12.59
C ILE A 95 -9.24 0.19 14.08
N VAL A 96 -8.84 -0.74 14.94
CA VAL A 96 -9.05 -0.65 16.39
C VAL A 96 -8.42 0.59 17.02
N PHE A 97 -7.38 1.15 16.43
CA PHE A 97 -6.73 2.38 16.93
C PHE A 97 -7.55 3.64 16.64
N LEU A 98 -8.44 3.61 15.67
CA LEU A 98 -9.27 4.78 15.31
C LEU A 98 -10.22 5.20 16.44
N THR A 99 -10.56 4.29 17.37
CA THR A 99 -11.45 4.60 18.51
C THR A 99 -10.77 5.40 19.61
N ASN A 100 -9.44 5.49 19.61
CA ASN A 100 -8.69 6.22 20.62
C ASN A 100 -8.39 7.65 20.14
N GLU A 101 -9.04 8.63 20.74
CA GLU A 101 -8.85 10.04 20.39
C GLU A 101 -7.41 10.55 20.63
N ASN A 102 -6.72 10.04 21.65
CA ASN A 102 -5.32 10.41 21.90
C ASN A 102 -4.41 9.89 20.79
N PHE A 103 -4.66 8.65 20.32
CA PHE A 103 -3.98 8.11 19.18
C PHE A 103 -4.23 8.95 17.92
N MET A 104 -5.48 9.28 17.62
CA MET A 104 -5.83 10.09 16.45
C MET A 104 -5.18 11.47 16.48
N ARG A 105 -5.16 12.13 17.63
CA ARG A 105 -4.47 13.45 17.80
C ARG A 105 -2.96 13.30 17.59
N ALA A 106 -2.34 12.28 18.14
CA ALA A 106 -0.90 12.04 17.98
C ALA A 106 -0.53 11.68 16.52
N PHE A 107 -1.35 10.85 15.87
CA PHE A 107 -1.21 10.49 14.46
C PHE A 107 -1.26 11.72 13.55
N GLU A 108 -2.30 12.54 13.71
CA GLU A 108 -2.48 13.79 12.95
C GLU A 108 -1.30 14.75 13.16
N LYS A 109 -0.85 14.93 14.41
CA LYS A 109 0.31 15.76 14.73
C LYS A 109 1.56 15.29 14.01
N ILE A 110 1.89 14.01 14.07
CA ILE A 110 3.06 13.42 13.39
C ILE A 110 2.97 13.63 11.87
N LEU A 111 1.78 13.42 11.29
CA LEU A 111 1.58 13.62 9.85
C LEU A 111 1.81 15.08 9.44
N ILE A 112 1.23 16.04 10.16
CA ILE A 112 1.37 17.48 9.88
C ILE A 112 2.82 17.93 10.07
N GLU A 113 3.47 17.51 11.16
CA GLU A 113 4.87 17.85 11.44
C GLU A 113 5.84 17.28 10.39
N SER A 114 5.51 16.20 9.72
CA SER A 114 6.34 15.64 8.64
C SER A 114 6.46 16.55 7.42
N GLN A 115 5.49 17.42 7.19
CA GLN A 115 5.40 18.31 6.01
C GLN A 115 5.50 17.57 4.66
N LEU A 116 5.23 16.27 4.64
CA LEU A 116 5.27 15.48 3.41
C LEU A 116 4.03 15.73 2.55
N PRO A 117 4.15 15.64 1.22
CA PRO A 117 3.01 15.63 0.34
C PRO A 117 2.12 14.41 0.65
N VAL A 118 0.91 14.67 1.18
CA VAL A 118 -0.03 13.59 1.55
C VAL A 118 -0.40 12.67 0.39
N GLY A 119 -0.28 13.13 -0.86
CA GLY A 119 -0.48 12.33 -2.06
C GLY A 119 0.51 11.17 -2.23
N LEU A 120 1.61 11.13 -1.46
CA LEU A 120 2.54 10.00 -1.39
C LEU A 120 2.15 8.97 -0.34
N ILE A 121 1.09 9.22 0.44
CA ILE A 121 0.69 8.40 1.57
C ILE A 121 -0.73 7.88 1.33
N ARG A 122 -0.90 6.57 1.47
CA ARG A 122 -2.21 5.94 1.53
C ARG A 122 -2.30 5.11 2.80
N LEU A 123 -3.47 5.10 3.40
CA LEU A 123 -3.72 4.29 4.59
C LEU A 123 -4.48 3.03 4.19
N MET A 124 -3.91 1.89 4.47
CA MET A 124 -4.50 0.60 4.25
C MET A 124 -5.11 0.09 5.56
N LEU A 125 -6.44 0.11 5.68
CA LEU A 125 -7.13 -0.23 6.93
C LEU A 125 -7.14 -1.74 7.16
N ILE A 126 -6.54 -2.18 8.27
CA ILE A 126 -6.45 -3.58 8.66
C ILE A 126 -7.52 -3.94 9.69
N GLY A 127 -8.07 -5.17 9.56
CA GLY A 127 -9.15 -5.64 10.44
C GLY A 127 -10.53 -5.36 9.86
N SER A 128 -10.63 -5.25 8.52
CA SER A 128 -11.83 -4.86 7.81
C SER A 128 -12.95 -5.92 7.81
N LYS A 129 -12.66 -7.17 8.14
CA LYS A 129 -13.63 -8.27 8.01
C LYS A 129 -14.90 -8.05 8.84
N ASP A 130 -14.76 -7.53 10.07
CA ASP A 130 -15.87 -7.24 10.97
C ASP A 130 -16.11 -5.72 11.11
N PHE A 131 -15.55 -4.95 10.18
CA PHE A 131 -15.61 -3.51 10.22
C PHE A 131 -16.96 -2.99 9.75
N GLU A 132 -17.62 -2.22 10.62
CA GLU A 132 -18.81 -1.46 10.30
C GLU A 132 -18.44 0.03 10.21
N HIS A 133 -18.45 0.60 9.01
CA HIS A 133 -18.04 2.00 8.76
C HIS A 133 -18.74 3.01 9.66
N LYS A 134 -20.03 2.80 9.99
CA LYS A 134 -20.84 3.68 10.85
C LYS A 134 -20.20 3.94 12.21
N LYS A 135 -19.52 2.93 12.77
CA LYS A 135 -18.82 3.06 14.06
C LYS A 135 -17.62 3.99 14.01
N TYR A 136 -17.03 4.19 12.83
CA TYR A 136 -15.78 4.92 12.63
C TYR A 136 -15.92 6.10 11.66
N GLU A 137 -17.13 6.48 11.33
CA GLU A 137 -17.44 7.48 10.30
C GLU A 137 -16.74 8.82 10.55
N GLN A 138 -16.72 9.30 11.79
CA GLN A 138 -16.07 10.54 12.16
C GLN A 138 -14.56 10.48 11.96
N GLN A 139 -13.93 9.39 12.35
CA GLN A 139 -12.49 9.17 12.21
C GLN A 139 -12.09 9.01 10.75
N LEU A 140 -12.89 8.25 9.96
CA LEU A 140 -12.66 8.11 8.52
C LEU A 140 -12.75 9.46 7.83
N ALA A 141 -13.78 10.26 8.14
CA ALA A 141 -13.93 11.62 7.61
C ALA A 141 -12.78 12.55 8.05
N GLN A 142 -12.25 12.38 9.29
CA GLN A 142 -11.08 13.13 9.76
C GLN A 142 -9.85 12.79 8.92
N LEU A 143 -9.56 11.51 8.67
CA LEU A 143 -8.44 11.07 7.84
C LEU A 143 -8.56 11.60 6.40
N GLN A 144 -9.76 11.58 5.82
CA GLN A 144 -9.99 12.16 4.49
C GLN A 144 -9.79 13.68 4.45
N ARG A 145 -10.21 14.41 5.50
CA ARG A 145 -9.95 15.87 5.61
C ARG A 145 -8.47 16.20 5.66
N LEU A 146 -7.63 15.30 6.18
CA LEU A 146 -6.17 15.42 6.11
C LEU A 146 -5.61 15.17 4.70
N GLY A 147 -6.45 14.82 3.73
CA GLY A 147 -6.07 14.53 2.35
C GLY A 147 -5.60 13.09 2.13
N LEU A 148 -5.75 12.22 3.13
CA LEU A 148 -5.33 10.83 3.03
C LEU A 148 -6.32 9.99 2.21
N ILE A 149 -5.78 9.13 1.37
CA ILE A 149 -6.52 8.10 0.64
C ILE A 149 -6.62 6.86 1.53
N LEU A 150 -7.84 6.34 1.67
CA LEU A 150 -8.12 5.14 2.47
C LEU A 150 -8.37 3.95 1.56
N GLU A 151 -7.78 2.81 1.89
CA GLU A 151 -7.91 1.55 1.16
C GLU A 151 -8.32 0.42 2.09
N LEU A 152 -9.17 -0.49 1.62
CA LEU A 152 -9.59 -1.68 2.36
C LEU A 152 -8.62 -2.82 2.12
N HIS A 153 -8.02 -3.32 3.22
CA HIS A 153 -7.11 -4.44 3.17
C HIS A 153 -7.83 -5.79 3.30
N HIS A 154 -7.30 -6.79 2.59
CA HIS A 154 -7.67 -8.21 2.72
C HIS A 154 -9.15 -8.48 2.45
N PHE A 155 -9.69 -7.88 1.39
CA PHE A 155 -11.07 -8.08 0.97
C PHE A 155 -11.33 -9.55 0.64
N SER A 156 -12.27 -10.16 1.37
CA SER A 156 -12.59 -11.59 1.28
C SER A 156 -13.94 -11.87 0.60
N GLY A 157 -14.73 -10.83 0.31
CA GLY A 157 -16.05 -10.95 -0.32
C GLY A 157 -17.19 -11.02 0.68
N SER A 158 -17.00 -10.62 1.94
CA SER A 158 -18.09 -10.59 2.93
C SER A 158 -19.08 -9.47 2.64
N LYS A 159 -20.32 -9.64 3.10
CA LYS A 159 -21.39 -8.63 2.95
C LYS A 159 -21.00 -7.28 3.56
N ASN A 160 -20.32 -7.29 4.71
CA ASN A 160 -19.88 -6.06 5.38
C ASN A 160 -18.84 -5.34 4.56
N GLU A 161 -17.89 -6.05 3.95
CA GLU A 161 -16.88 -5.45 3.09
C GLU A 161 -17.51 -4.82 1.84
N PHE A 162 -18.49 -5.46 1.21
CA PHE A 162 -19.26 -4.87 0.12
C PHE A 162 -20.03 -3.61 0.54
N ASN A 163 -20.59 -3.58 1.75
CA ASN A 163 -21.24 -2.39 2.26
C ASN A 163 -20.23 -1.25 2.49
N ASN A 164 -19.04 -1.58 2.99
CA ASN A 164 -18.00 -0.59 3.25
C ASN A 164 -17.50 0.09 1.97
N ILE A 165 -17.26 -0.65 0.89
CA ILE A 165 -16.78 -0.05 -0.37
C ILE A 165 -17.80 0.90 -1.01
N LYS A 166 -19.11 0.73 -0.71
CA LYS A 166 -20.18 1.60 -1.22
C LYS A 166 -20.31 2.93 -0.46
N THR A 167 -19.57 3.13 0.62
CA THR A 167 -19.72 4.32 1.48
C THR A 167 -19.05 5.58 0.93
N GLY A 168 -18.14 5.44 -0.05
CA GLY A 168 -17.33 6.54 -0.57
C GLY A 168 -16.14 6.93 0.32
N PHE A 169 -15.92 6.27 1.48
CA PHE A 169 -14.72 6.50 2.28
C PHE A 169 -13.47 5.91 1.65
N PHE A 170 -13.61 4.82 0.91
CA PHE A 170 -12.49 4.07 0.36
C PHE A 170 -12.26 4.41 -1.11
N GLN A 171 -11.01 4.37 -1.53
CA GLN A 171 -10.59 4.60 -2.92
C GLN A 171 -9.71 3.45 -3.43
N GLY A 172 -9.57 2.38 -2.65
CA GLY A 172 -8.83 1.19 -3.06
C GLY A 172 -9.23 -0.04 -2.26
N VAL A 173 -9.02 -1.20 -2.88
CA VAL A 173 -9.37 -2.52 -2.34
C VAL A 173 -8.26 -3.51 -2.62
N HIS A 174 -7.79 -4.20 -1.58
CA HIS A 174 -6.80 -5.26 -1.68
C HIS A 174 -7.49 -6.61 -1.62
N LEU A 175 -7.48 -7.33 -2.73
CA LEU A 175 -8.12 -8.65 -2.88
C LEU A 175 -7.27 -9.71 -2.19
N SER A 176 -7.86 -10.40 -1.21
CA SER A 176 -7.15 -11.47 -0.52
C SER A 176 -6.78 -12.61 -1.47
N THR A 177 -5.64 -13.24 -1.22
CA THR A 177 -5.22 -14.45 -1.96
C THR A 177 -6.29 -15.54 -1.93
N ASN A 178 -7.05 -15.65 -0.84
CA ASN A 178 -8.13 -16.61 -0.71
C ASN A 178 -9.28 -16.32 -1.68
N LEU A 179 -9.68 -15.06 -1.84
CA LEU A 179 -10.70 -14.66 -2.81
C LEU A 179 -10.24 -14.93 -4.24
N ILE A 180 -9.01 -14.56 -4.58
CA ILE A 180 -8.39 -14.80 -5.89
C ILE A 180 -8.43 -16.30 -6.20
N ARG A 181 -7.95 -17.14 -5.29
CA ARG A 181 -7.92 -18.59 -5.50
C ARG A 181 -9.29 -19.27 -5.49
N ALA A 182 -10.25 -18.74 -4.74
CA ALA A 182 -11.63 -19.21 -4.78
C ALA A 182 -12.27 -18.92 -6.15
N ALA A 183 -12.04 -17.71 -6.70
CA ALA A 183 -12.55 -17.31 -8.01
C ALA A 183 -12.01 -18.22 -9.15
N MET A 184 -10.79 -18.73 -9.02
CA MET A 184 -10.25 -19.70 -9.99
C MET A 184 -10.89 -21.10 -9.90
N LYS A 185 -11.56 -21.43 -8.79
CA LYS A 185 -12.05 -22.79 -8.54
C LYS A 185 -13.55 -22.96 -8.80
N THR A 186 -14.36 -21.94 -8.61
CA THR A 186 -15.83 -22.06 -8.69
C THR A 186 -16.43 -20.88 -9.45
N SER A 187 -17.46 -21.15 -10.26
CA SER A 187 -18.22 -20.12 -10.99
C SER A 187 -18.82 -19.08 -10.04
N TYR A 188 -19.38 -19.52 -8.93
CA TYR A 188 -19.96 -18.60 -7.93
C TYR A 188 -18.93 -17.60 -7.37
N SER A 189 -17.74 -18.08 -7.00
CA SER A 189 -16.69 -17.19 -6.50
C SER A 189 -16.13 -16.30 -7.61
N PHE A 190 -16.13 -16.76 -8.85
CA PHE A 190 -15.74 -15.95 -9.99
C PHE A 190 -16.74 -14.81 -10.25
N GLU A 191 -18.04 -15.09 -10.20
CA GLU A 191 -19.10 -14.07 -10.32
C GLU A 191 -18.94 -13.00 -9.24
N LEU A 192 -18.78 -13.41 -7.97
CA LEU A 192 -18.54 -12.49 -6.86
C LEU A 192 -17.30 -11.61 -7.07
N PHE A 193 -16.22 -12.21 -7.53
CA PHE A 193 -14.97 -11.49 -7.86
C PHE A 193 -15.19 -10.50 -9.01
N ASN A 194 -15.91 -10.89 -10.05
CA ASN A 194 -16.21 -10.04 -11.20
C ASN A 194 -17.14 -8.86 -10.82
N ASP A 195 -18.18 -9.11 -10.02
CA ASP A 195 -19.08 -8.06 -9.51
C ASP A 195 -18.30 -7.01 -8.70
N LEU A 196 -17.35 -7.47 -7.88
CA LEU A 196 -16.47 -6.57 -7.14
C LEU A 196 -15.62 -5.71 -8.09
N LEU A 197 -15.03 -6.30 -9.14
CA LEU A 197 -14.26 -5.54 -10.12
C LEU A 197 -15.11 -4.51 -10.86
N ILE A 198 -16.36 -4.83 -11.18
CA ILE A 198 -17.31 -3.89 -11.79
C ILE A 198 -17.54 -2.71 -10.84
N ILE A 199 -17.89 -2.98 -9.58
CA ILE A 199 -18.09 -1.92 -8.57
C ILE A 199 -16.84 -1.05 -8.41
N CYS A 200 -15.66 -1.66 -8.37
CA CYS A 200 -14.42 -0.90 -8.24
C CYS A 200 -14.13 -0.03 -9.47
N ASN A 201 -14.36 -0.54 -10.68
CA ASN A 201 -14.18 0.21 -11.92
C ASN A 201 -15.15 1.39 -12.03
N ASP A 202 -16.43 1.17 -11.73
CA ASP A 202 -17.48 2.20 -11.79
C ASP A 202 -17.20 3.37 -10.83
N ASN A 203 -16.52 3.08 -9.70
CA ASN A 203 -16.16 4.08 -8.70
C ASN A 203 -14.70 4.57 -8.84
N ASN A 204 -13.94 4.14 -9.84
CA ASN A 204 -12.53 4.46 -10.03
C ASN A 204 -11.65 4.07 -8.83
N TYR A 205 -11.93 2.95 -8.19
CA TYR A 205 -11.12 2.45 -7.08
C TYR A 205 -9.86 1.75 -7.60
N HIS A 206 -8.79 1.87 -6.83
CA HIS A 206 -7.57 1.11 -7.05
C HIS A 206 -7.78 -0.33 -6.60
N VAL A 207 -7.45 -1.30 -7.45
CA VAL A 207 -7.62 -2.73 -7.13
C VAL A 207 -6.27 -3.41 -7.11
N TYR A 208 -5.97 -4.07 -6.00
CA TYR A 208 -4.70 -4.76 -5.76
C TYR A 208 -4.93 -6.26 -5.57
N GLY A 209 -4.13 -7.08 -6.23
CA GLY A 209 -4.00 -8.52 -5.92
C GLY A 209 -2.95 -8.72 -4.84
N GLU A 210 -3.38 -9.18 -3.66
CA GLU A 210 -2.54 -9.35 -2.49
C GLU A 210 -1.89 -10.74 -2.44
N GLY A 211 -0.61 -10.79 -1.97
CA GLY A 211 0.05 -12.04 -1.61
C GLY A 211 0.30 -12.98 -2.79
N ILE A 212 0.55 -12.43 -3.97
CA ILE A 212 0.82 -13.20 -5.19
C ILE A 212 2.09 -14.06 -4.98
N SER A 213 1.90 -15.38 -4.85
CA SER A 213 2.97 -16.32 -4.56
C SER A 213 3.19 -17.38 -5.64
N LEU A 214 2.22 -17.55 -6.54
CA LEU A 214 2.25 -18.55 -7.61
C LEU A 214 1.99 -17.90 -8.96
N VAL A 215 2.59 -18.47 -10.02
CA VAL A 215 2.44 -17.94 -11.39
C VAL A 215 0.97 -17.93 -11.84
N HIS A 216 0.18 -18.92 -11.45
CA HIS A 216 -1.23 -18.96 -11.82
C HIS A 216 -2.05 -17.87 -11.10
N ASP A 217 -1.73 -17.53 -9.84
CA ASP A 217 -2.33 -16.38 -9.14
C ASP A 217 -2.07 -15.09 -9.94
N PHE A 218 -0.81 -14.91 -10.38
CA PHE A 218 -0.41 -13.73 -11.17
C PHE A 218 -1.12 -13.66 -12.52
N ASN A 219 -1.16 -14.77 -13.26
CA ASN A 219 -1.84 -14.82 -14.55
C ASN A 219 -3.33 -14.49 -14.40
N PHE A 220 -3.99 -15.04 -13.39
CA PHE A 220 -5.39 -14.77 -13.11
C PHE A 220 -5.66 -13.29 -12.84
N VAL A 221 -4.90 -12.63 -11.98
CA VAL A 221 -5.10 -11.20 -11.69
C VAL A 221 -4.82 -10.34 -12.92
N LYS A 222 -3.82 -10.69 -13.71
CA LYS A 222 -3.47 -10.00 -14.97
C LYS A 222 -4.57 -10.12 -16.03
N GLU A 223 -5.08 -11.33 -16.27
CA GLU A 223 -6.13 -11.63 -17.25
C GLU A 223 -7.45 -10.94 -16.90
N ASN A 224 -7.77 -10.87 -15.61
CA ASN A 224 -8.95 -10.18 -15.09
C ASN A 224 -8.75 -8.67 -14.85
N LYS A 225 -7.63 -8.10 -15.33
CA LYS A 225 -7.36 -6.66 -15.31
C LYS A 225 -7.33 -6.03 -13.92
N VAL A 226 -6.99 -6.80 -12.88
CA VAL A 226 -6.64 -6.23 -11.57
C VAL A 226 -5.46 -5.29 -11.78
N GLN A 227 -5.57 -4.04 -11.34
CA GLN A 227 -4.62 -2.99 -11.72
C GLN A 227 -3.22 -3.19 -11.17
N PHE A 228 -3.13 -3.55 -9.89
CA PHE A 228 -1.87 -3.68 -9.16
C PHE A 228 -1.76 -5.05 -8.51
N CYS A 229 -0.55 -5.45 -8.21
CA CYS A 229 -0.29 -6.69 -7.49
C CYS A 229 1.01 -6.62 -6.70
N TYR A 230 1.07 -7.40 -5.62
CA TYR A 230 2.25 -7.54 -4.78
C TYR A 230 2.32 -8.92 -4.15
N GLY A 231 3.50 -9.34 -3.76
CA GLY A 231 3.70 -10.65 -3.15
C GLY A 231 5.06 -11.26 -3.48
N PRO A 232 5.43 -12.36 -2.80
CA PRO A 232 6.77 -12.93 -2.88
C PRO A 232 7.16 -13.49 -4.26
N LEU A 233 6.18 -13.78 -5.13
CA LEU A 233 6.48 -14.16 -6.52
C LEU A 233 7.09 -13.00 -7.30
N LEU A 234 6.62 -11.79 -7.05
CA LEU A 234 7.02 -10.59 -7.79
C LEU A 234 8.36 -10.06 -7.26
N MET A 235 8.40 -9.78 -5.97
CA MET A 235 9.60 -9.37 -5.28
C MET A 235 9.43 -9.61 -3.77
N PRO A 236 10.44 -10.15 -3.07
CA PRO A 236 10.44 -10.21 -1.62
C PRO A 236 10.50 -8.79 -1.03
N ALA A 237 10.14 -8.65 0.24
CA ALA A 237 10.28 -7.39 0.96
C ALA A 237 11.75 -6.92 0.96
N VAL A 238 11.95 -5.62 0.79
CA VAL A 238 13.26 -4.99 0.64
C VAL A 238 13.47 -3.88 1.68
N SER A 239 14.72 -3.50 1.91
CA SER A 239 15.06 -2.36 2.73
C SER A 239 14.90 -1.03 1.99
N LYS A 240 14.86 0.09 2.71
CA LYS A 240 14.79 1.45 2.12
C LYS A 240 15.91 1.74 1.11
N HIS A 241 17.12 1.24 1.35
CA HIS A 241 18.27 1.43 0.47
C HIS A 241 18.22 0.55 -0.78
N GLN A 242 17.70 -0.69 -0.64
CA GLN A 242 17.49 -1.56 -1.79
C GLN A 242 16.42 -1.00 -2.72
N LEU A 243 15.38 -0.39 -2.16
CA LEU A 243 14.29 0.19 -2.93
C LEU A 243 14.78 1.28 -3.91
N LEU A 244 15.73 2.13 -3.51
CA LEU A 244 16.32 3.13 -4.41
C LEU A 244 17.03 2.52 -5.63
N LYS A 245 17.46 1.27 -5.53
CA LYS A 245 18.13 0.53 -6.62
C LYS A 245 17.16 -0.21 -7.53
N ILE A 246 15.88 -0.29 -7.15
CA ILE A 246 14.87 -0.91 -8.00
C ILE A 246 14.63 -0.01 -9.21
N THR A 247 15.08 -0.46 -10.35
CA THR A 247 14.83 0.16 -11.66
C THR A 247 13.87 -0.72 -12.45
N MET A 248 13.21 -0.16 -13.44
CA MET A 248 12.29 -0.90 -14.32
C MET A 248 12.94 -2.09 -15.05
N SER A 249 14.27 -2.01 -15.31
CA SER A 249 15.04 -3.08 -15.93
C SER A 249 15.22 -4.31 -15.03
N HIS A 250 15.40 -4.12 -13.72
CA HIS A 250 15.63 -5.22 -12.78
C HIS A 250 14.49 -6.21 -12.69
N PHE A 251 13.25 -5.74 -12.83
CA PHE A 251 12.09 -6.63 -12.75
C PHE A 251 11.95 -7.51 -13.99
N ASN A 252 12.17 -6.96 -15.17
CA ASN A 252 12.18 -7.74 -16.40
C ASN A 252 13.26 -8.84 -16.38
N ASP A 253 14.42 -8.57 -15.77
CA ASP A 253 15.48 -9.54 -15.60
C ASP A 253 15.14 -10.61 -14.56
N PHE A 254 14.42 -10.26 -13.49
CA PHE A 254 13.95 -11.20 -12.49
C PHE A 254 12.95 -12.21 -13.08
N ILE A 255 11.95 -11.75 -13.85
CA ILE A 255 10.98 -12.65 -14.52
C ILE A 255 11.65 -13.54 -15.55
N LYS A 256 12.62 -13.04 -16.31
CA LYS A 256 13.37 -13.83 -17.29
C LYS A 256 14.23 -14.91 -16.64
N ASN A 257 14.77 -14.63 -15.45
CA ASN A 257 15.68 -15.51 -14.72
C ASN A 257 14.98 -16.43 -13.72
N THR A 258 13.68 -16.27 -13.50
CA THR A 258 12.92 -17.21 -12.66
C THR A 258 12.87 -18.57 -13.39
N PRO A 259 13.45 -19.65 -12.83
CA PRO A 259 13.49 -20.93 -13.49
C PRO A 259 12.06 -21.40 -13.77
N LYS A 260 11.71 -21.54 -15.06
CA LYS A 260 10.48 -22.20 -15.48
C LYS A 260 10.55 -23.62 -14.91
N LYS A 261 9.90 -23.89 -13.77
CA LYS A 261 9.70 -25.25 -13.32
C LYS A 261 9.03 -26.00 -14.49
N LYS A 262 9.78 -26.91 -15.12
CA LYS A 262 9.20 -27.86 -16.05
C LYS A 262 8.04 -28.52 -15.34
N ILE A 263 6.83 -28.29 -15.82
CA ILE A 263 5.68 -29.12 -15.48
C ILE A 263 6.08 -30.50 -15.99
N GLN A 264 6.48 -31.39 -15.10
CA GLN A 264 6.52 -32.82 -15.41
C GLN A 264 5.05 -33.20 -15.54
N ASN A 265 4.61 -33.35 -16.78
CA ASN A 265 3.39 -34.10 -17.09
C ASN A 265 3.64 -35.50 -16.54
N GLY A 266 3.07 -35.81 -15.39
CA GLY A 266 2.91 -37.17 -14.93
C GLY A 266 1.81 -37.82 -15.78
N ASP A 267 2.19 -38.81 -16.52
CA ASP A 267 1.30 -39.79 -17.17
C ASP A 267 0.42 -40.50 -16.13
#